data_961e9553f03fe8113b648f8c5157ef4a
#
_entry.id   961e9553f03fe8113b648f8c5157ef4a
#
_cell.length_a   1.000
_cell.length_b   1.000
_cell.length_c   1.000
_cell.angle_alpha   90.00
_cell.angle_beta   90.00
_cell.angle_gamma   90.00
#
_symmetry.space_group_name_H-M   'P 1'
#
loop_
_entity.id
_entity.type
_entity.pdbx_description
1 polymer ?
#
loop_
_entity_poly.entity_id
_entity_poly.type
_entity_poly.pdbx_seq_one_letter_code
_entity_poly.pdbx_strand_id
1 'polypeptide(L)'
;CITEGAKKAGALLSAGYGTVALPGINNGYRTPKDDQGKRIGKSHLIPQLAKLAASGREIYLVFDQDVKPTAVNAVNAAIKKTGYLFQKAGCQVKVVTWKSSLGKGVDDLIASQGQACFSQAYTDALDLESWKAKSWTKLTYSAEIQLNTRYLPELNISPQTKLIAIKSPKGTGKTQSLVKVVEQAIAKEKKVLVIGHRVQLVKEL
;
A
#
# COMPACT_ATOMS: atom_id res chain seq x y z
N CYS A 1 17.85 -4.85 -0.93
CA CYS A 1 16.54 -5.27 -1.44
C CYS A 1 16.11 -6.58 -0.80
N ILE A 2 14.81 -6.78 -0.65
CA ILE A 2 14.19 -8.05 -0.24
C ILE A 2 13.25 -8.47 -1.37
N THR A 3 13.45 -9.67 -1.92
CA THR A 3 12.63 -10.20 -3.01
C THR A 3 12.24 -11.66 -2.80
N GLU A 4 11.35 -12.20 -3.60
CA GLU A 4 11.00 -13.62 -3.60
C GLU A 4 11.79 -14.37 -4.67
N GLY A 5 12.41 -15.47 -4.29
CA GLY A 5 13.08 -16.40 -5.20
C GLY A 5 14.52 -16.00 -5.59
N ALA A 6 15.35 -17.02 -5.77
CA ALA A 6 16.77 -16.85 -6.03
C ALA A 6 17.07 -16.18 -7.39
N LYS A 7 16.26 -16.46 -8.42
CA LYS A 7 16.43 -15.89 -9.78
C LYS A 7 16.30 -14.36 -9.77
N LYS A 8 15.28 -13.82 -9.08
CA LYS A 8 15.07 -12.39 -8.93
C LYS A 8 16.17 -11.73 -8.12
N ALA A 9 16.60 -12.39 -7.03
CA ALA A 9 17.74 -11.90 -6.25
C ALA A 9 19.03 -11.89 -7.08
N GLY A 10 19.27 -12.93 -7.89
CA GLY A 10 20.41 -12.96 -8.82
C GLY A 10 20.40 -11.81 -9.81
N ALA A 11 19.27 -11.51 -10.42
CA ALA A 11 19.11 -10.38 -11.33
C ALA A 11 19.42 -9.02 -10.64
N LEU A 12 18.91 -8.82 -9.42
CA LEU A 12 19.18 -7.62 -8.62
C LEU A 12 20.66 -7.50 -8.23
N LEU A 13 21.28 -8.60 -7.80
CA LEU A 13 22.70 -8.65 -7.43
C LEU A 13 23.58 -8.34 -8.66
N SER A 14 23.27 -8.93 -9.81
CA SER A 14 23.99 -8.64 -11.07
C SER A 14 23.83 -7.19 -11.51
N ALA A 15 22.72 -6.53 -11.15
CA ALA A 15 22.48 -5.12 -11.37
C ALA A 15 23.10 -4.20 -10.30
N GLY A 16 23.86 -4.76 -9.33
CA GLY A 16 24.56 -3.98 -8.30
C GLY A 16 23.74 -3.69 -7.03
N TYR A 17 22.57 -4.29 -6.86
CA TYR A 17 21.71 -4.07 -5.68
C TYR A 17 21.90 -5.19 -4.64
N GLY A 18 22.38 -4.85 -3.44
CA GLY A 18 22.45 -5.78 -2.31
C GLY A 18 21.08 -6.40 -2.01
N THR A 19 20.95 -7.72 -2.10
CA THR A 19 19.64 -8.40 -2.11
C THR A 19 19.60 -9.66 -1.26
N VAL A 20 18.47 -9.88 -0.59
CA VAL A 20 18.13 -11.13 0.08
C VAL A 20 16.92 -11.77 -0.62
N ALA A 21 17.05 -13.06 -0.96
CA ALA A 21 15.98 -13.88 -1.49
C ALA A 21 15.15 -14.51 -0.37
N LEU A 22 13.84 -14.42 -0.44
CA LEU A 22 12.92 -15.21 0.38
C LEU A 22 12.46 -16.44 -0.43
N PRO A 23 12.31 -17.62 0.19
CA PRO A 23 11.74 -18.80 -0.49
C PRO A 23 10.24 -18.66 -0.80
N GLY A 24 9.60 -17.60 -0.35
CA GLY A 24 8.21 -17.23 -0.61
C GLY A 24 7.88 -15.90 0.05
N ILE A 25 6.89 -15.16 -0.47
CA ILE A 25 6.52 -13.81 -0.03
C ILE A 25 6.25 -13.70 1.49
N ASN A 26 5.74 -14.77 2.10
CA ASN A 26 5.39 -14.80 3.52
C ASN A 26 6.54 -15.32 4.42
N ASN A 27 7.68 -15.68 3.84
CA ASN A 27 8.77 -16.30 4.58
C ASN A 27 9.77 -15.30 5.22
N GLY A 28 9.47 -14.00 5.13
CA GLY A 28 10.24 -12.94 5.82
C GLY A 28 9.95 -12.85 7.32
N TYR A 29 8.90 -13.50 7.80
CA TYR A 29 8.49 -13.43 9.21
C TYR A 29 7.93 -14.76 9.73
N ARG A 30 7.83 -14.86 11.04
CA ARG A 30 7.17 -15.98 11.74
C ARG A 30 6.14 -15.43 12.71
N THR A 31 5.04 -16.18 12.89
CA THR A 31 4.05 -15.96 13.95
C THR A 31 4.03 -17.22 14.81
N PRO A 32 4.36 -17.15 16.11
CA PRO A 32 4.30 -18.31 16.99
C PRO A 32 2.88 -18.90 16.99
N LYS A 33 2.85 -20.24 17.00
CA LYS A 33 1.62 -21.03 17.06
C LYS A 33 1.77 -22.08 18.14
N ASP A 34 0.65 -22.48 18.77
CA ASP A 34 0.59 -23.64 19.63
C ASP A 34 0.55 -24.96 18.82
N ASP A 35 0.51 -26.09 19.54
CA ASP A 35 0.48 -27.42 18.94
C ASP A 35 -0.80 -27.68 18.12
N GLN A 36 -1.86 -26.87 18.32
CA GLN A 36 -3.10 -26.90 17.55
C GLN A 36 -3.07 -25.94 16.34
N GLY A 37 -1.96 -25.25 16.10
CA GLY A 37 -1.79 -24.31 15.00
C GLY A 37 -2.40 -22.92 15.24
N LYS A 38 -2.94 -22.65 16.44
CA LYS A 38 -3.48 -21.35 16.83
C LYS A 38 -2.34 -20.36 17.12
N ARG A 39 -2.51 -19.11 16.68
CA ARG A 39 -1.53 -18.03 16.90
C ARG A 39 -1.50 -17.66 18.39
N ILE A 40 -0.32 -17.75 19.01
CA ILE A 40 -0.10 -17.49 20.45
C ILE A 40 0.82 -16.28 20.72
N GLY A 41 1.27 -15.59 19.69
CA GLY A 41 2.19 -14.47 19.88
C GLY A 41 2.19 -13.45 18.73
N LYS A 42 3.01 -12.41 18.92
CA LYS A 42 3.23 -11.38 17.89
C LYS A 42 4.20 -11.90 16.83
N SER A 43 3.93 -11.55 15.58
CA SER A 43 4.84 -11.86 14.48
C SER A 43 6.16 -11.10 14.65
N HIS A 44 7.24 -11.73 14.21
CA HIS A 44 8.61 -11.19 14.22
C HIS A 44 9.31 -11.57 12.91
N LEU A 45 10.32 -10.78 12.53
CA LEU A 45 11.19 -11.12 11.40
C LEU A 45 11.91 -12.44 11.66
N ILE A 46 12.18 -13.21 10.60
CA ILE A 46 13.06 -14.37 10.71
C ILE A 46 14.47 -13.90 11.15
N PRO A 47 15.26 -14.76 11.82
CA PRO A 47 16.58 -14.36 12.35
C PRO A 47 17.50 -13.74 11.29
N GLN A 48 17.46 -14.22 10.05
CA GLN A 48 18.27 -13.72 8.95
C GLN A 48 17.92 -12.27 8.60
N LEU A 49 16.63 -11.92 8.56
CA LEU A 49 16.19 -10.55 8.30
C LEU A 49 16.31 -9.66 9.54
N ALA A 50 16.14 -10.21 10.73
CA ALA A 50 16.35 -9.48 11.99
C ALA A 50 17.78 -8.95 12.13
N LYS A 51 18.80 -9.70 11.66
CA LYS A 51 20.19 -9.25 11.61
C LYS A 51 20.42 -8.05 10.69
N LEU A 52 19.55 -7.86 9.69
CA LEU A 52 19.62 -6.73 8.77
C LEU A 52 18.83 -5.54 9.29
N ALA A 53 17.94 -5.73 10.26
CA ALA A 53 17.11 -4.67 10.81
C ALA A 53 17.92 -3.80 11.76
N ALA A 54 18.30 -2.62 11.29
CA ALA A 54 19.01 -1.61 12.08
C ALA A 54 18.31 -0.25 11.93
N SER A 55 18.33 0.55 12.99
CA SER A 55 17.72 1.89 12.97
C SER A 55 18.31 2.74 11.85
N GLY A 56 17.44 3.41 11.08
CA GLY A 56 17.80 4.24 9.95
C GLY A 56 18.16 3.48 8.67
N ARG A 57 18.30 2.14 8.70
CA ARG A 57 18.60 1.37 7.47
C ARG A 57 17.43 1.41 6.49
N GLU A 58 17.73 1.67 5.23
CA GLU A 58 16.76 1.58 4.15
C GLU A 58 16.56 0.12 3.72
N ILE A 59 15.31 -0.31 3.66
CA ILE A 59 14.88 -1.64 3.20
C ILE A 59 13.93 -1.46 2.02
N TYR A 60 14.30 -2.00 0.88
CA TYR A 60 13.48 -1.97 -0.33
C TYR A 60 12.79 -3.32 -0.53
N LEU A 61 11.46 -3.31 -0.54
CA LEU A 61 10.65 -4.50 -0.83
C LEU A 61 10.36 -4.54 -2.33
N VAL A 62 10.87 -5.57 -3.00
CA VAL A 62 10.83 -5.75 -4.46
C VAL A 62 10.12 -7.06 -4.77
N PHE A 63 8.78 -7.05 -4.80
CA PHE A 63 7.98 -8.24 -5.07
C PHE A 63 7.29 -8.15 -6.44
N ASP A 64 6.75 -9.28 -6.90
CA ASP A 64 6.10 -9.41 -8.19
C ASP A 64 4.94 -8.42 -8.38
N GLN A 65 4.82 -7.91 -9.60
CA GLN A 65 3.72 -7.04 -10.02
C GLN A 65 2.61 -7.89 -10.64
N ASP A 66 1.94 -8.70 -9.81
CA ASP A 66 0.83 -9.55 -10.21
C ASP A 66 -0.39 -8.75 -10.66
N VAL A 67 -1.17 -9.32 -11.59
CA VAL A 67 -2.45 -8.74 -12.07
C VAL A 67 -3.67 -9.47 -11.52
N LYS A 68 -3.52 -10.75 -11.13
CA LYS A 68 -4.62 -11.54 -10.56
C LYS A 68 -4.98 -11.00 -9.17
N PRO A 69 -6.24 -10.67 -8.88
CA PRO A 69 -6.63 -10.05 -7.59
C PRO A 69 -6.18 -10.83 -6.35
N THR A 70 -6.24 -12.17 -6.40
CA THR A 70 -5.80 -13.03 -5.29
C THR A 70 -4.30 -12.92 -5.03
N ALA A 71 -3.48 -12.93 -6.09
CA ALA A 71 -2.03 -12.79 -5.99
C ALA A 71 -1.64 -11.37 -5.53
N VAL A 72 -2.26 -10.33 -6.10
CA VAL A 72 -2.08 -8.93 -5.66
C VAL A 72 -2.37 -8.77 -4.17
N ASN A 73 -3.48 -9.35 -3.70
CA ASN A 73 -3.84 -9.30 -2.28
C ASN A 73 -2.82 -10.02 -1.40
N ALA A 74 -2.31 -11.17 -1.82
CA ALA A 74 -1.29 -11.92 -1.10
C ALA A 74 0.03 -11.16 -1.01
N VAL A 75 0.52 -10.60 -2.13
CA VAL A 75 1.73 -9.77 -2.19
C VAL A 75 1.56 -8.52 -1.32
N ASN A 76 0.44 -7.82 -1.43
CA ASN A 76 0.16 -6.63 -0.62
C ASN A 76 0.12 -6.94 0.88
N ALA A 77 -0.43 -8.08 1.27
CA ALA A 77 -0.43 -8.52 2.67
C ALA A 77 0.99 -8.81 3.17
N ALA A 78 1.82 -9.47 2.35
CA ALA A 78 3.21 -9.75 2.67
C ALA A 78 4.06 -8.48 2.80
N ILE A 79 3.91 -7.52 1.87
CA ILE A 79 4.56 -6.21 1.94
C ILE A 79 4.18 -5.47 3.23
N LYS A 80 2.89 -5.37 3.53
CA LYS A 80 2.40 -4.70 4.75
C LYS A 80 2.98 -5.33 6.01
N LYS A 81 2.99 -6.65 6.08
CA LYS A 81 3.44 -7.39 7.26
C LYS A 81 4.95 -7.30 7.45
N THR A 82 5.72 -7.62 6.41
CA THR A 82 7.19 -7.58 6.46
C THR A 82 7.67 -6.14 6.65
N GLY A 83 7.09 -5.19 5.91
CA GLY A 83 7.43 -3.78 6.03
C GLY A 83 7.15 -3.21 7.42
N TYR A 84 5.99 -3.50 8.02
CA TYR A 84 5.69 -3.09 9.39
C TYR A 84 6.71 -3.62 10.40
N LEU A 85 7.18 -4.87 10.25
CA LEU A 85 8.15 -5.44 11.17
C LEU A 85 9.53 -4.79 11.04
N PHE A 86 9.95 -4.41 9.84
CA PHE A 86 11.15 -3.61 9.64
C PHE A 86 11.01 -2.19 10.19
N GLN A 87 9.88 -1.52 9.95
CA GLN A 87 9.61 -0.19 10.54
C GLN A 87 9.64 -0.23 12.06
N LYS A 88 9.05 -1.28 12.66
CA LYS A 88 9.10 -1.49 14.12
C LYS A 88 10.52 -1.66 14.66
N ALA A 89 11.44 -2.16 13.85
CA ALA A 89 12.86 -2.27 14.16
C ALA A 89 13.65 -0.98 13.85
N GLY A 90 12.97 0.12 13.46
CA GLY A 90 13.58 1.41 13.16
C GLY A 90 14.07 1.60 11.73
N CYS A 91 13.80 0.66 10.81
CA CYS A 91 14.19 0.79 9.42
C CYS A 91 13.27 1.75 8.65
N GLN A 92 13.83 2.39 7.63
CA GLN A 92 13.08 3.08 6.60
C GLN A 92 12.68 2.06 5.52
N VAL A 93 11.39 1.86 5.31
CA VAL A 93 10.91 0.84 4.38
C VAL A 93 10.32 1.50 3.13
N LYS A 94 10.84 1.10 1.98
CA LYS A 94 10.39 1.55 0.66
C LYS A 94 9.85 0.34 -0.13
N VAL A 95 8.85 0.61 -0.98
CA VAL A 95 8.23 -0.40 -1.85
C VAL A 95 8.48 -0.02 -3.29
N VAL A 96 9.20 -0.88 -4.01
CA VAL A 96 9.47 -0.69 -5.43
C VAL A 96 8.31 -1.25 -6.24
N THR A 97 7.79 -0.46 -7.17
CA THR A 97 6.68 -0.86 -8.05
C THR A 97 6.93 -0.41 -9.48
N TRP A 98 6.44 -1.18 -10.44
CA TRP A 98 6.44 -0.85 -11.86
C TRP A 98 5.15 -1.34 -12.51
N LYS A 99 4.94 -1.01 -13.79
CA LYS A 99 3.80 -1.52 -14.54
C LYS A 99 4.01 -3.00 -14.85
N SER A 100 3.06 -3.85 -14.50
CA SER A 100 3.11 -5.31 -14.75
C SER A 100 3.30 -5.68 -16.22
N SER A 101 2.91 -4.80 -17.14
CA SER A 101 3.13 -4.96 -18.59
C SER A 101 4.61 -4.92 -19.00
N LEU A 102 5.50 -4.39 -18.14
CA LEU A 102 6.95 -4.33 -18.39
C LEU A 102 7.69 -5.57 -17.89
N GLY A 103 7.03 -6.41 -17.11
CA GLY A 103 7.56 -7.63 -16.52
C GLY A 103 6.84 -7.95 -15.23
N LYS A 104 6.56 -9.23 -14.95
CA LYS A 104 5.95 -9.65 -13.71
C LYS A 104 6.95 -9.58 -12.56
N GLY A 105 8.06 -10.25 -12.68
CA GLY A 105 9.16 -10.25 -11.73
C GLY A 105 10.21 -9.20 -12.08
N VAL A 106 11.06 -8.85 -11.14
CA VAL A 106 12.17 -7.91 -11.39
C VAL A 106 13.20 -8.48 -12.38
N ASP A 107 13.37 -9.80 -12.41
CA ASP A 107 14.18 -10.51 -13.40
C ASP A 107 13.63 -10.34 -14.81
N ASP A 108 12.32 -10.46 -15.00
CA ASP A 108 11.66 -10.22 -16.28
C ASP A 108 11.77 -8.73 -16.69
N LEU A 109 11.59 -7.82 -15.72
CA LEU A 109 11.74 -6.38 -15.96
C LEU A 109 13.14 -6.04 -16.46
N ILE A 110 14.18 -6.50 -15.76
CA ILE A 110 15.58 -6.20 -16.13
C ILE A 110 15.92 -6.86 -17.47
N ALA A 111 15.48 -8.10 -17.71
CA ALA A 111 15.75 -8.81 -18.96
C ALA A 111 15.07 -8.16 -20.17
N SER A 112 13.83 -7.67 -20.02
CA SER A 112 13.07 -7.12 -21.15
C SER A 112 13.26 -5.62 -21.38
N GLN A 113 13.45 -4.84 -20.30
CA GLN A 113 13.51 -3.36 -20.35
C GLN A 113 14.90 -2.80 -20.00
N GLY A 114 15.82 -3.64 -19.58
CA GLY A 114 17.15 -3.23 -19.13
C GLY A 114 17.20 -2.72 -17.68
N GLN A 115 18.42 -2.65 -17.16
CA GLN A 115 18.70 -2.22 -15.80
C GLN A 115 18.23 -0.79 -15.49
N ALA A 116 18.30 0.12 -16.47
CA ALA A 116 17.87 1.51 -16.30
C ALA A 116 16.41 1.65 -15.89
N CYS A 117 15.53 0.77 -16.42
CA CYS A 117 14.12 0.76 -16.07
C CYS A 117 13.91 0.37 -14.59
N PHE A 118 14.65 -0.61 -14.08
CA PHE A 118 14.63 -0.93 -12.66
C PHE A 118 15.23 0.18 -11.79
N SER A 119 16.33 0.80 -12.22
CA SER A 119 16.95 1.92 -11.49
C SER A 119 15.97 3.09 -11.31
N GLN A 120 15.17 3.39 -12.33
CA GLN A 120 14.10 4.38 -12.22
C GLN A 120 13.02 3.96 -11.21
N ALA A 121 12.53 2.71 -11.29
CA ALA A 121 11.55 2.19 -10.35
C ALA A 121 12.08 2.16 -8.89
N TYR A 122 13.37 1.92 -8.71
CA TYR A 122 14.05 1.97 -7.42
C TYR A 122 14.12 3.39 -6.87
N THR A 123 14.45 4.37 -7.72
CA THR A 123 14.47 5.80 -7.34
C THR A 123 13.06 6.30 -6.97
N ASP A 124 12.05 5.87 -7.72
CA ASP A 124 10.64 6.23 -7.51
C ASP A 124 9.95 5.42 -6.40
N ALA A 125 10.70 4.59 -5.67
CA ALA A 125 10.14 3.74 -4.63
C ALA A 125 9.43 4.57 -3.55
N LEU A 126 8.21 4.18 -3.23
CA LEU A 126 7.38 4.85 -2.23
C LEU A 126 7.73 4.34 -0.83
N ASP A 127 7.76 5.24 0.16
CA ASP A 127 7.73 4.79 1.54
C ASP A 127 6.49 3.93 1.81
N LEU A 128 6.57 3.06 2.83
CA LEU A 128 5.53 2.06 3.08
C LEU A 128 4.15 2.70 3.33
N GLU A 129 4.08 3.86 3.97
CA GLU A 129 2.80 4.51 4.28
C GLU A 129 2.19 5.15 3.02
N SER A 130 2.99 5.83 2.21
CA SER A 130 2.56 6.37 0.91
C SER A 130 2.11 5.25 -0.04
N TRP A 131 2.85 4.13 -0.07
CA TRP A 131 2.44 2.96 -0.85
C TRP A 131 1.12 2.36 -0.35
N LYS A 132 0.92 2.24 0.96
CA LYS A 132 -0.37 1.79 1.54
C LYS A 132 -1.50 2.73 1.13
N ALA A 133 -1.31 4.04 1.27
CA ALA A 133 -2.30 5.03 0.88
C ALA A 133 -2.68 4.88 -0.60
N LYS A 134 -1.69 4.81 -1.50
CA LYS A 134 -1.91 4.60 -2.93
C LYS A 134 -2.65 3.30 -3.23
N SER A 135 -2.32 2.19 -2.55
CA SER A 135 -3.00 0.90 -2.75
C SER A 135 -4.47 0.92 -2.30
N TRP A 136 -4.82 1.77 -1.33
CA TRP A 136 -6.20 1.90 -0.82
C TRP A 136 -7.05 2.85 -1.67
N THR A 137 -6.42 3.80 -2.34
CA THR A 137 -7.11 4.78 -3.19
C THR A 137 -7.25 4.35 -4.64
N LYS A 138 -6.71 3.17 -5.02
CA LYS A 138 -6.87 2.66 -6.40
C LYS A 138 -8.36 2.47 -6.70
N LEU A 139 -8.86 3.30 -7.61
CA LEU A 139 -10.22 3.19 -8.14
C LEU A 139 -10.25 2.11 -9.23
N THR A 140 -11.40 1.46 -9.39
CA THR A 140 -11.67 0.54 -10.51
C THR A 140 -12.14 1.26 -11.77
N TYR A 141 -12.34 2.56 -11.68
CA TYR A 141 -12.73 3.48 -12.74
C TYR A 141 -11.88 4.76 -12.67
N SER A 142 -11.83 5.51 -13.75
CA SER A 142 -11.10 6.77 -13.82
C SER A 142 -11.70 7.78 -12.83
N ALA A 143 -10.81 8.48 -12.09
CA ALA A 143 -11.24 9.59 -11.26
C ALA A 143 -11.27 10.88 -12.10
N GLU A 144 -12.35 11.65 -12.00
CA GLU A 144 -12.45 12.96 -12.62
C GLU A 144 -11.58 13.99 -11.89
N ILE A 145 -11.51 13.87 -10.55
CA ILE A 145 -10.70 14.75 -9.70
C ILE A 145 -9.77 13.88 -8.87
N GLN A 146 -8.47 14.12 -8.98
CA GLN A 146 -7.44 13.50 -8.13
C GLN A 146 -6.80 14.58 -7.27
N LEU A 147 -6.83 14.37 -5.95
CA LEU A 147 -6.30 15.31 -4.98
C LEU A 147 -5.07 14.70 -4.31
N ASN A 148 -4.00 15.47 -4.25
CA ASN A 148 -2.77 15.13 -3.52
C ASN A 148 -2.66 15.96 -2.24
N THR A 149 -3.72 15.94 -1.42
CA THR A 149 -3.80 16.68 -0.15
C THR A 149 -4.11 15.72 0.98
N ARG A 150 -3.63 16.06 2.20
CA ARG A 150 -3.93 15.26 3.39
C ARG A 150 -5.41 15.28 3.75
N TYR A 151 -6.05 16.42 3.59
CA TYR A 151 -7.46 16.61 3.91
C TYR A 151 -8.26 16.92 2.67
N LEU A 152 -9.50 16.46 2.64
CA LEU A 152 -10.43 16.75 1.56
C LEU A 152 -10.74 18.26 1.57
N PRO A 153 -10.34 19.00 0.52
CA PRO A 153 -10.67 20.42 0.41
C PRO A 153 -12.14 20.59 0.09
N GLU A 154 -12.61 21.82 0.09
CA GLU A 154 -13.91 22.16 -0.45
C GLU A 154 -13.94 21.85 -1.94
N LEU A 155 -14.89 21.00 -2.34
CA LEU A 155 -15.02 20.59 -3.74
C LEU A 155 -15.98 21.54 -4.46
N ASN A 156 -15.47 22.18 -5.49
CA ASN A 156 -16.32 22.98 -6.38
C ASN A 156 -17.08 22.02 -7.32
N ILE A 157 -18.30 21.66 -6.91
CA ILE A 157 -19.12 20.66 -7.59
C ILE A 157 -20.24 21.38 -8.36
N SER A 158 -20.40 21.02 -9.63
CA SER A 158 -21.49 21.55 -10.45
C SER A 158 -22.87 21.31 -9.79
N PRO A 159 -23.77 22.30 -9.75
CA PRO A 159 -25.12 22.12 -9.23
C PRO A 159 -25.92 21.00 -9.92
N GLN A 160 -25.51 20.62 -11.13
CA GLN A 160 -26.15 19.56 -11.91
C GLN A 160 -25.64 18.14 -11.58
N THR A 161 -24.59 18.04 -10.76
CA THR A 161 -24.00 16.75 -10.36
C THR A 161 -24.99 15.96 -9.51
N LYS A 162 -25.40 14.80 -9.99
CA LYS A 162 -26.36 13.91 -9.30
C LYS A 162 -25.70 12.92 -8.37
N LEU A 163 -24.43 12.56 -8.60
CA LEU A 163 -23.70 11.57 -7.82
C LEU A 163 -22.24 12.00 -7.64
N ILE A 164 -21.76 11.93 -6.42
CA ILE A 164 -20.37 12.18 -6.08
C ILE A 164 -19.86 10.94 -5.33
N ALA A 165 -18.85 10.29 -5.88
CA ALA A 165 -18.16 9.17 -5.24
C ALA A 165 -16.80 9.62 -4.73
N ILE A 166 -16.57 9.54 -3.42
CA ILE A 166 -15.31 9.94 -2.78
C ILE A 166 -14.61 8.71 -2.23
N LYS A 167 -13.41 8.43 -2.72
CA LYS A 167 -12.54 7.39 -2.20
C LYS A 167 -11.26 8.02 -1.65
N SER A 168 -11.04 7.87 -0.34
CA SER A 168 -9.84 8.37 0.32
C SER A 168 -9.53 7.55 1.57
N PRO A 169 -8.30 7.56 2.10
CA PRO A 169 -7.91 6.90 3.36
C PRO A 169 -8.72 7.41 4.56
N LYS A 170 -8.58 6.70 5.70
CA LYS A 170 -9.10 7.19 6.99
C LYS A 170 -8.36 8.46 7.41
N GLY A 171 -9.05 9.35 8.13
CA GLY A 171 -8.45 10.57 8.68
C GLY A 171 -8.24 11.71 7.66
N THR A 172 -8.84 11.62 6.48
CA THR A 172 -8.75 12.66 5.43
C THR A 172 -9.89 13.68 5.47
N GLY A 173 -10.65 13.76 6.56
CA GLY A 173 -11.69 14.77 6.76
C GLY A 173 -13.00 14.56 6.00
N LYS A 174 -13.28 13.34 5.48
CA LYS A 174 -14.53 13.04 4.74
C LYS A 174 -15.79 13.40 5.52
N THR A 175 -15.84 13.04 6.80
CA THR A 175 -16.99 13.35 7.67
C THR A 175 -17.17 14.85 7.84
N GLN A 176 -16.09 15.58 8.07
CA GLN A 176 -16.15 17.05 8.18
C GLN A 176 -16.65 17.72 6.88
N SER A 177 -16.21 17.22 5.72
CA SER A 177 -16.70 17.72 4.44
C SER A 177 -18.19 17.39 4.23
N LEU A 178 -18.64 16.21 4.68
CA LEU A 178 -20.05 15.83 4.62
C LEU A 178 -20.90 16.72 5.51
N VAL A 179 -20.48 17.02 6.74
CA VAL A 179 -21.18 17.93 7.65
C VAL A 179 -21.43 19.28 6.97
N LYS A 180 -20.41 19.88 6.37
CA LYS A 180 -20.56 21.15 5.65
C LYS A 180 -21.59 21.08 4.51
N VAL A 181 -21.61 19.99 3.75
CA VAL A 181 -22.61 19.80 2.66
C VAL A 181 -24.02 19.68 3.23
N VAL A 182 -24.17 18.96 4.35
CA VAL A 182 -25.47 18.82 5.04
C VAL A 182 -25.94 20.16 5.58
N GLU A 183 -25.09 20.93 6.26
CA GLU A 183 -25.40 22.27 6.77
C GLU A 183 -25.85 23.23 5.64
N GLN A 184 -25.13 23.22 4.52
CA GLN A 184 -25.49 24.03 3.35
C GLN A 184 -26.85 23.63 2.74
N ALA A 185 -27.16 22.32 2.77
CA ALA A 185 -28.45 21.83 2.27
C ALA A 185 -29.58 22.20 3.21
N ILE A 186 -29.40 22.13 4.52
CA ILE A 186 -30.39 22.55 5.52
C ILE A 186 -30.61 24.04 5.44
N ALA A 187 -29.57 24.87 5.30
CA ALA A 187 -29.69 26.30 5.14
C ALA A 187 -30.48 26.72 3.87
N LYS A 188 -30.58 25.80 2.90
CA LYS A 188 -31.40 25.94 1.68
C LYS A 188 -32.74 25.23 1.78
N GLU A 189 -33.19 24.89 2.98
CA GLU A 189 -34.46 24.19 3.28
C GLU A 189 -34.61 22.84 2.53
N LYS A 190 -33.47 22.19 2.18
CA LYS A 190 -33.50 20.91 1.49
C LYS A 190 -33.56 19.74 2.50
N LYS A 191 -34.30 18.70 2.13
CA LYS A 191 -34.34 17.46 2.91
C LYS A 191 -33.06 16.67 2.65
N VAL A 192 -32.42 16.19 3.72
CA VAL A 192 -31.18 15.42 3.66
C VAL A 192 -31.44 14.05 4.28
N LEU A 193 -31.04 13.00 3.58
CA LEU A 193 -31.02 11.62 4.11
C LEU A 193 -29.57 11.17 4.24
N VAL A 194 -29.14 10.85 5.47
CA VAL A 194 -27.83 10.28 5.74
C VAL A 194 -27.98 8.80 6.05
N ILE A 195 -27.28 7.94 5.28
CA ILE A 195 -27.27 6.50 5.47
C ILE A 195 -25.84 6.07 5.82
N GLY A 196 -25.66 5.49 7.01
CA GLY A 196 -24.38 4.96 7.48
C GLY A 196 -24.48 3.47 7.82
N HIS A 197 -23.41 2.71 7.57
CA HIS A 197 -23.33 1.30 7.91
C HIS A 197 -22.99 1.05 9.40
N ARG A 198 -22.61 2.10 10.14
CA ARG A 198 -22.32 2.04 11.58
C ARG A 198 -23.14 3.09 12.31
N VAL A 199 -23.85 2.66 13.34
CA VAL A 199 -24.71 3.52 14.16
C VAL A 199 -23.94 4.69 14.80
N GLN A 200 -22.71 4.46 15.27
CA GLN A 200 -21.86 5.51 15.85
C GLN A 200 -21.55 6.65 14.86
N LEU A 201 -21.28 6.32 13.59
CA LEU A 201 -20.96 7.30 12.56
C LEU A 201 -22.15 8.23 12.23
N VAL A 202 -23.36 7.73 12.38
CA VAL A 202 -24.59 8.52 12.09
C VAL A 202 -24.99 9.38 13.29
N LYS A 203 -24.60 8.99 14.51
CA LYS A 203 -24.87 9.77 15.74
C LYS A 203 -23.91 10.95 15.93
N GLU A 204 -22.77 10.94 15.26
CA GLU A 204 -21.74 11.99 15.34
C GLU A 204 -21.89 13.05 14.22
N LEU A 205 -22.82 12.85 13.31
CA LEU A 205 -23.22 13.78 12.24
C LEU A 205 -24.45 14.61 12.68
#